data_b80b09f339107f807e8b1645fcc9bf92
#
_entry.id   b80b09f339107f807e8b1645fcc9bf92
#
_cell.length_a   1.000
_cell.length_b   1.000
_cell.length_c   1.000
_cell.angle_alpha   90.00
_cell.angle_beta   90.00
_cell.angle_gamma   90.00
#
_symmetry.space_group_name_H-M   'P 1'
#
loop_
_entity.id
_entity.type
_entity.pdbx_description
1 polymer ?
#
loop_
_entity_poly.entity_id
_entity_poly.type
_entity_poly.pdbx_seq_one_letter_code
_entity_poly.pdbx_strand_id
1 'polypeptide(L)'
;MAKKQIVSNKTAESAPVSPLIVDNVDALKARMAEVRAAQQEFATFTQEQVDKIFQAAAIAANQMRIPLAKMAVEETGMGVVEDKVIKNNYAAEYIYNAYKNTKTCDIIEEDKAFGTMKVAEPIGVVAAVIPTTNPTSTAIFKTLICLKTRNGIIISPHPRAKKSTIAAAKVVLDAAVAAGAPKGIIAWIDVPSLDLTNEVMRSADIILATGGPGMV
;
A
#
# COMPACT_ATOMS: atom_id res chain seq x y z
N MET A 1 -0.41 47.47 39.70
CA MET A 1 -0.84 47.20 38.31
C MET A 1 0.25 46.41 37.62
N ALA A 2 0.08 45.11 37.49
CA ALA A 2 1.05 44.21 36.84
C ALA A 2 0.63 43.97 35.39
N LYS A 3 1.50 44.34 34.45
CA LYS A 3 1.31 44.10 33.01
C LYS A 3 1.61 42.62 32.70
N LYS A 4 0.60 41.86 32.25
CA LYS A 4 0.76 40.54 31.65
C LYS A 4 1.39 40.69 30.27
N GLN A 5 2.60 40.13 30.09
CA GLN A 5 3.18 39.92 28.77
C GLN A 5 2.48 38.72 28.13
N ILE A 6 1.87 38.95 26.97
CA ILE A 6 1.31 37.90 26.10
C ILE A 6 2.49 37.38 25.24
N VAL A 7 2.93 36.16 25.54
CA VAL A 7 3.89 35.45 24.69
C VAL A 7 3.13 34.85 23.49
N SER A 8 3.33 35.42 22.33
CA SER A 8 2.80 34.91 21.07
C SER A 8 3.63 33.68 20.63
N ASN A 9 3.08 32.50 20.81
CA ASN A 9 3.60 31.28 20.17
C ASN A 9 3.34 31.36 18.67
N LYS A 10 4.37 31.76 17.91
CA LYS A 10 4.40 31.49 16.46
C LYS A 10 4.65 30.01 16.27
N THR A 11 3.61 29.28 15.87
CA THR A 11 3.75 27.96 15.26
C THR A 11 4.61 28.10 14.00
N ALA A 12 5.77 27.51 14.00
CA ALA A 12 6.62 27.43 12.82
C ALA A 12 5.89 26.59 11.77
N GLU A 13 5.40 27.23 10.73
CA GLU A 13 4.92 26.57 9.51
C GLU A 13 6.12 25.85 8.89
N SER A 14 6.17 24.53 8.98
CA SER A 14 7.19 23.72 8.32
C SER A 14 7.06 23.91 6.80
N ALA A 15 8.12 24.32 6.16
CA ALA A 15 8.21 24.40 4.70
C ALA A 15 7.76 23.07 4.07
N PRO A 16 7.07 23.07 2.90
CA PRO A 16 6.66 21.85 2.24
C PRO A 16 7.90 21.02 1.91
N VAL A 17 8.06 19.89 2.59
CA VAL A 17 9.12 18.92 2.29
C VAL A 17 8.82 18.37 0.90
N SER A 18 9.75 18.57 -0.06
CA SER A 18 9.67 17.92 -1.37
C SER A 18 9.45 16.41 -1.17
N PRO A 19 8.55 15.79 -1.94
CA PRO A 19 8.31 14.35 -1.77
C PRO A 19 9.63 13.59 -1.99
N LEU A 20 9.97 12.72 -1.05
CA LEU A 20 11.16 11.87 -1.14
C LEU A 20 11.05 10.96 -2.38
N ILE A 21 11.97 11.12 -3.34
CA ILE A 21 12.07 10.26 -4.53
C ILE A 21 12.96 9.07 -4.17
N VAL A 22 12.46 7.86 -4.36
CA VAL A 22 13.20 6.62 -4.07
C VAL A 22 13.92 6.16 -5.35
N ASP A 23 15.18 6.59 -5.50
CA ASP A 23 16.04 6.31 -6.65
C ASP A 23 17.40 5.71 -6.26
N ASN A 24 17.67 5.63 -4.95
CA ASN A 24 18.89 5.07 -4.38
C ASN A 24 18.62 4.37 -3.04
N VAL A 25 19.61 3.65 -2.51
CA VAL A 25 19.48 2.83 -1.30
C VAL A 25 19.20 3.68 -0.05
N ASP A 26 19.80 4.84 0.08
CA ASP A 26 19.58 5.69 1.26
C ASP A 26 18.17 6.27 1.27
N ALA A 27 17.67 6.71 0.12
CA ALA A 27 16.27 7.13 -0.04
C ALA A 27 15.30 5.98 0.23
N LEU A 28 15.62 4.75 -0.20
CA LEU A 28 14.83 3.56 0.10
C LEU A 28 14.79 3.27 1.60
N LYS A 29 15.94 3.34 2.30
CA LYS A 29 16.01 3.14 3.76
C LYS A 29 15.19 4.19 4.51
N ALA A 30 15.27 5.46 4.11
CA ALA A 30 14.47 6.53 4.69
C ALA A 30 12.97 6.27 4.46
N ARG A 31 12.56 5.88 3.25
CA ARG A 31 11.18 5.52 2.93
C ARG A 31 10.70 4.29 3.70
N MET A 32 11.55 3.27 3.88
CA MET A 32 11.25 2.11 4.69
C MET A 32 10.95 2.49 6.14
N ALA A 33 11.72 3.42 6.72
CA ALA A 33 11.49 3.91 8.08
C ALA A 33 10.14 4.64 8.19
N GLU A 34 9.76 5.46 7.19
CA GLU A 34 8.46 6.12 7.15
C GLU A 34 7.29 5.11 7.06
N VAL A 35 7.41 4.11 6.17
CA VAL A 35 6.37 3.06 6.04
C VAL A 35 6.26 2.26 7.33
N ARG A 36 7.39 1.94 7.98
CA ARG A 36 7.40 1.20 9.24
C ARG A 36 6.73 2.00 10.37
N ALA A 37 6.98 3.30 10.47
CA ALA A 37 6.29 4.14 11.44
C ALA A 37 4.77 4.23 11.16
N ALA A 38 4.37 4.39 9.91
CA ALA A 38 2.97 4.39 9.50
C ALA A 38 2.31 3.02 9.78
N GLN A 39 3.01 1.92 9.57
CA GLN A 39 2.53 0.58 9.86
C GLN A 39 2.33 0.35 11.37
N GLN A 40 3.25 0.81 12.20
CA GLN A 40 3.10 0.73 13.66
C GLN A 40 1.88 1.51 14.17
N GLU A 41 1.61 2.69 13.62
CA GLU A 41 0.38 3.42 13.88
C GLU A 41 -0.85 2.62 13.40
N PHE A 42 -0.82 2.11 12.17
CA PHE A 42 -1.92 1.36 11.59
C PHE A 42 -2.21 0.04 12.33
N ALA A 43 -1.20 -0.58 12.93
CA ALA A 43 -1.35 -1.79 13.73
C ALA A 43 -2.31 -1.62 14.91
N THR A 44 -2.50 -0.39 15.40
CA THR A 44 -3.40 -0.08 16.52
C THR A 44 -4.85 0.15 16.11
N PHE A 45 -5.16 0.12 14.81
CA PHE A 45 -6.50 0.43 14.31
C PHE A 45 -7.47 -0.71 14.57
N THR A 46 -8.73 -0.32 14.88
CA THR A 46 -9.83 -1.27 15.07
C THR A 46 -10.30 -1.87 13.75
N GLN A 47 -11.02 -3.01 13.82
CA GLN A 47 -11.61 -3.64 12.64
C GLN A 47 -12.49 -2.67 11.84
N GLU A 48 -13.28 -1.84 12.51
CA GLU A 48 -14.16 -0.86 11.85
C GLU A 48 -13.37 0.19 11.06
N GLN A 49 -12.28 0.71 11.64
CA GLN A 49 -11.39 1.65 10.95
C GLN A 49 -10.74 1.01 9.73
N VAL A 50 -10.24 -0.21 9.87
CA VAL A 50 -9.64 -0.99 8.78
C VAL A 50 -10.65 -1.26 7.66
N ASP A 51 -11.87 -1.68 8.01
CA ASP A 51 -12.92 -1.98 7.04
C ASP A 51 -13.35 -0.75 6.24
N LYS A 52 -13.46 0.40 6.90
CA LYS A 52 -13.74 1.69 6.25
C LYS A 52 -12.65 2.07 5.24
N ILE A 53 -11.37 1.92 5.62
CA ILE A 53 -10.23 2.22 4.77
C ILE A 53 -10.19 1.25 3.58
N PHE A 54 -10.35 -0.05 3.83
CA PHE A 54 -10.37 -1.09 2.80
C PHE A 54 -11.48 -0.84 1.77
N GLN A 55 -12.69 -0.49 2.24
CA GLN A 55 -13.81 -0.15 1.36
C GLN A 55 -13.53 1.07 0.49
N ALA A 56 -13.08 2.17 1.08
CA ALA A 56 -12.80 3.40 0.34
C ALA A 56 -11.72 3.19 -0.74
N ALA A 57 -10.64 2.49 -0.39
CA ALA A 57 -9.56 2.14 -1.29
C ALA A 57 -10.02 1.25 -2.45
N ALA A 58 -10.85 0.24 -2.17
CA ALA A 58 -11.39 -0.66 -3.21
C ALA A 58 -12.32 0.07 -4.18
N ILE A 59 -13.20 0.94 -3.67
CA ILE A 59 -14.11 1.75 -4.51
C ILE A 59 -13.31 2.66 -5.44
N ALA A 60 -12.31 3.38 -4.91
CA ALA A 60 -11.48 4.28 -5.70
C ALA A 60 -10.69 3.52 -6.79
N ALA A 61 -10.10 2.38 -6.44
CA ALA A 61 -9.40 1.52 -7.40
C ALA A 61 -10.33 1.03 -8.52
N ASN A 62 -11.57 0.62 -8.17
CA ASN A 62 -12.55 0.17 -9.15
C ASN A 62 -13.04 1.31 -10.07
N GLN A 63 -13.23 2.52 -9.55
CA GLN A 63 -13.58 3.69 -10.35
C GLN A 63 -12.50 4.01 -11.40
N MET A 64 -11.24 3.78 -11.06
CA MET A 64 -10.10 4.02 -11.94
C MET A 64 -9.71 2.82 -12.82
N ARG A 65 -10.48 1.71 -12.82
CA ARG A 65 -10.15 0.48 -13.56
C ARG A 65 -9.92 0.67 -15.05
N ILE A 66 -10.69 1.55 -15.70
CA ILE A 66 -10.56 1.83 -17.14
C ILE A 66 -9.34 2.71 -17.45
N PRO A 67 -9.16 3.90 -16.83
CA PRO A 67 -7.95 4.71 -17.03
C PRO A 67 -6.65 3.94 -16.76
N LEU A 68 -6.59 3.17 -15.67
CA LEU A 68 -5.42 2.37 -15.32
C LEU A 68 -5.15 1.25 -16.34
N ALA A 69 -6.19 0.62 -16.88
CA ALA A 69 -6.04 -0.39 -17.94
C ALA A 69 -5.45 0.20 -19.22
N LYS A 70 -5.96 1.36 -19.66
CA LYS A 70 -5.43 2.09 -20.83
C LYS A 70 -3.96 2.46 -20.63
N MET A 71 -3.63 3.06 -19.49
CA MET A 71 -2.25 3.42 -19.13
C MET A 71 -1.31 2.20 -19.14
N ALA A 72 -1.75 1.07 -18.60
CA ALA A 72 -0.94 -0.14 -18.57
C ALA A 72 -0.66 -0.72 -19.96
N VAL A 73 -1.63 -0.72 -20.88
CA VAL A 73 -1.44 -1.16 -22.27
C VAL A 73 -0.52 -0.19 -23.01
N GLU A 74 -0.74 1.11 -22.87
CA GLU A 74 0.08 2.15 -23.51
C GLU A 74 1.55 2.06 -23.07
N GLU A 75 1.79 1.90 -21.76
CA GLU A 75 3.15 1.85 -21.21
C GLU A 75 3.88 0.55 -21.55
N THR A 76 3.19 -0.60 -21.50
CA THR A 76 3.84 -1.91 -21.60
C THR A 76 3.76 -2.55 -22.98
N GLY A 77 2.81 -2.14 -23.80
CA GLY A 77 2.48 -2.81 -25.07
C GLY A 77 1.92 -4.24 -24.89
N MET A 78 1.50 -4.61 -23.65
CA MET A 78 1.12 -5.99 -23.33
C MET A 78 -0.37 -6.11 -23.03
N GLY A 79 -1.02 -7.07 -23.71
CA GLY A 79 -2.44 -7.38 -23.56
C GLY A 79 -3.36 -6.34 -24.20
N VAL A 80 -4.65 -6.45 -23.94
CA VAL A 80 -5.69 -5.57 -24.44
C VAL A 80 -6.38 -4.84 -23.28
N VAL A 81 -6.94 -3.66 -23.56
CA VAL A 81 -7.52 -2.79 -22.53
C VAL A 81 -8.69 -3.47 -21.82
N GLU A 82 -9.56 -4.13 -22.58
CA GLU A 82 -10.78 -4.77 -22.10
C GLU A 82 -10.46 -5.84 -21.04
N ASP A 83 -9.48 -6.70 -21.30
CA ASP A 83 -9.04 -7.73 -20.36
C ASP A 83 -8.42 -7.13 -19.10
N LYS A 84 -7.65 -6.04 -19.26
CA LYS A 84 -7.05 -5.35 -18.11
C LYS A 84 -8.10 -4.62 -17.26
N VAL A 85 -9.19 -4.14 -17.87
CA VAL A 85 -10.34 -3.58 -17.13
C VAL A 85 -10.97 -4.66 -16.25
N ILE A 86 -11.19 -5.87 -16.81
CA ILE A 86 -11.74 -7.01 -16.07
C ILE A 86 -10.80 -7.40 -14.91
N LYS A 87 -9.48 -7.45 -15.16
CA LYS A 87 -8.49 -7.77 -14.13
C LYS A 87 -8.42 -6.72 -13.02
N ASN A 88 -8.49 -5.43 -13.37
CA ASN A 88 -8.54 -4.34 -12.39
C ASN A 88 -9.82 -4.39 -11.56
N ASN A 89 -10.98 -4.67 -12.20
CA ASN A 89 -12.24 -4.87 -11.50
C ASN A 89 -12.16 -6.06 -10.53
N TYR A 90 -11.59 -7.19 -10.97
CA TYR A 90 -11.37 -8.35 -10.12
C TYR A 90 -10.52 -8.01 -8.91
N ALA A 91 -9.37 -7.34 -9.13
CA ALA A 91 -8.45 -6.96 -8.07
C ALA A 91 -9.04 -5.97 -7.05
N ALA A 92 -10.00 -5.14 -7.47
CA ALA A 92 -10.66 -4.18 -6.60
C ALA A 92 -11.96 -4.75 -6.01
N GLU A 93 -12.98 -4.94 -6.83
CA GLU A 93 -14.35 -5.25 -6.38
C GLU A 93 -14.50 -6.69 -5.88
N TYR A 94 -13.99 -7.68 -6.64
CA TYR A 94 -14.14 -9.07 -6.22
C TYR A 94 -13.31 -9.38 -4.98
N ILE A 95 -12.10 -8.83 -4.89
CA ILE A 95 -11.24 -8.97 -3.71
C ILE A 95 -11.89 -8.29 -2.50
N TYR A 96 -12.44 -7.09 -2.66
CA TYR A 96 -13.19 -6.42 -1.60
C TYR A 96 -14.37 -7.29 -1.11
N ASN A 97 -15.20 -7.77 -2.03
CA ASN A 97 -16.35 -8.59 -1.69
C ASN A 97 -15.98 -9.92 -1.02
N ALA A 98 -14.86 -10.53 -1.41
CA ALA A 98 -14.36 -11.75 -0.82
C ALA A 98 -13.91 -11.56 0.65
N TYR A 99 -13.29 -10.41 0.97
CA TYR A 99 -12.63 -10.20 2.26
C TYR A 99 -13.27 -9.14 3.16
N LYS A 100 -14.30 -8.40 2.71
CA LYS A 100 -14.92 -7.31 3.51
C LYS A 100 -15.41 -7.77 4.88
N ASN A 101 -15.88 -9.00 5.00
CA ASN A 101 -16.39 -9.57 6.25
C ASN A 101 -15.34 -10.40 7.01
N THR A 102 -14.12 -10.52 6.49
CA THR A 102 -13.06 -11.27 7.15
C THR A 102 -12.52 -10.47 8.32
N LYS A 103 -12.52 -11.08 9.51
CA LYS A 103 -11.94 -10.49 10.70
C LYS A 103 -10.42 -10.58 10.65
N THR A 104 -9.74 -9.44 10.77
CA THR A 104 -8.28 -9.31 10.65
C THR A 104 -7.63 -8.50 11.77
N CYS A 105 -8.42 -8.21 12.82
CA CYS A 105 -7.96 -7.50 14.00
C CYS A 105 -8.37 -8.27 15.27
N ASP A 106 -7.52 -8.23 16.26
CA ASP A 106 -7.78 -8.78 17.59
C ASP A 106 -8.10 -10.29 17.60
N ILE A 107 -8.87 -10.77 18.55
CA ILE A 107 -9.25 -12.17 18.68
C ILE A 107 -10.20 -12.55 17.55
N ILE A 108 -9.77 -13.44 16.65
CA ILE A 108 -10.55 -13.92 15.51
C ILE A 108 -11.28 -15.25 15.81
N GLU A 109 -10.80 -16.02 16.77
CA GLU A 109 -11.39 -17.28 17.21
C GLU A 109 -11.05 -17.52 18.69
N GLU A 110 -11.98 -18.04 19.46
CA GLU A 110 -11.80 -18.46 20.84
C GLU A 110 -12.30 -19.90 21.01
N ASP A 111 -11.45 -20.80 21.50
CA ASP A 111 -11.81 -22.16 21.86
C ASP A 111 -11.84 -22.28 23.39
N LYS A 112 -13.04 -22.23 23.95
CA LYS A 112 -13.27 -22.30 25.41
C LYS A 112 -12.99 -23.69 25.97
N ALA A 113 -13.06 -24.75 25.17
CA ALA A 113 -12.82 -26.11 25.62
C ALA A 113 -11.34 -26.36 25.88
N PHE A 114 -10.48 -25.79 25.04
CA PHE A 114 -9.02 -25.88 25.17
C PHE A 114 -8.38 -24.65 25.81
N GLY A 115 -9.14 -23.58 26.06
CA GLY A 115 -8.61 -22.33 26.63
C GLY A 115 -7.64 -21.61 25.68
N THR A 116 -7.83 -21.71 24.36
CA THR A 116 -6.97 -21.11 23.35
C THR A 116 -7.67 -20.01 22.58
N MET A 117 -6.91 -19.04 22.09
CA MET A 117 -7.39 -17.96 21.23
C MET A 117 -6.49 -17.83 20.00
N LYS A 118 -7.09 -17.49 18.85
CA LYS A 118 -6.37 -17.03 17.66
C LYS A 118 -6.48 -15.51 17.59
N VAL A 119 -5.34 -14.82 17.59
CA VAL A 119 -5.25 -13.37 17.50
C VAL A 119 -4.68 -13.01 16.14
N ALA A 120 -5.33 -12.07 15.44
CA ALA A 120 -4.83 -11.56 14.15
C ALA A 120 -3.91 -10.36 14.40
N GLU A 121 -2.64 -10.53 14.02
CA GLU A 121 -1.62 -9.47 14.09
C GLU A 121 -1.05 -9.16 12.71
N PRO A 122 -0.69 -7.89 12.41
CA PRO A 122 0.02 -7.56 11.18
C PRO A 122 1.43 -8.16 11.19
N ILE A 123 1.94 -8.50 10.01
CA ILE A 123 3.30 -9.03 9.86
C ILE A 123 4.33 -7.90 9.93
N GLY A 124 3.98 -6.72 9.42
CA GLY A 124 4.87 -5.56 9.36
C GLY A 124 4.87 -4.90 7.99
N VAL A 125 6.06 -4.70 7.40
CA VAL A 125 6.23 -4.09 6.08
C VAL A 125 6.43 -5.16 5.02
N VAL A 126 5.65 -5.07 3.95
CA VAL A 126 5.65 -5.99 2.80
C VAL A 126 6.47 -5.41 1.66
N ALA A 127 7.45 -6.18 1.16
CA ALA A 127 8.09 -5.91 -0.13
C ALA A 127 7.24 -6.50 -1.26
N ALA A 128 6.70 -5.67 -2.15
CA ALA A 128 5.84 -6.11 -3.23
C ALA A 128 6.50 -5.96 -4.60
N VAL A 129 6.91 -7.06 -5.23
CA VAL A 129 7.45 -7.06 -6.59
C VAL A 129 6.29 -7.19 -7.59
N ILE A 130 6.21 -6.24 -8.53
CA ILE A 130 5.10 -6.12 -9.49
C ILE A 130 5.58 -6.45 -10.91
N PRO A 131 4.87 -7.34 -11.65
CA PRO A 131 5.26 -7.75 -12.99
C PRO A 131 4.82 -6.75 -14.07
N THR A 132 5.44 -6.84 -15.26
CA THR A 132 5.05 -6.06 -16.45
C THR A 132 3.68 -6.46 -16.98
N THR A 133 3.33 -7.75 -16.90
CA THR A 133 2.14 -8.31 -17.55
C THR A 133 0.82 -7.81 -16.96
N ASN A 134 0.77 -7.60 -15.64
CA ASN A 134 -0.43 -7.17 -14.92
C ASN A 134 -0.07 -6.13 -13.84
N PRO A 135 0.47 -4.95 -14.24
CA PRO A 135 1.03 -4.02 -13.28
C PRO A 135 -0.02 -3.41 -12.35
N THR A 136 -1.13 -2.93 -12.93
CA THR A 136 -2.17 -2.21 -12.19
C THR A 136 -2.99 -3.14 -11.28
N SER A 137 -3.49 -4.24 -11.80
CA SER A 137 -4.29 -5.19 -11.00
C SER A 137 -3.47 -5.83 -9.88
N THR A 138 -2.18 -6.13 -10.12
CA THR A 138 -1.32 -6.68 -9.06
C THR A 138 -1.03 -5.64 -7.97
N ALA A 139 -0.79 -4.38 -8.34
CA ALA A 139 -0.61 -3.31 -7.38
C ALA A 139 -1.88 -3.07 -6.54
N ILE A 140 -3.06 -3.00 -7.18
CA ILE A 140 -4.35 -2.86 -6.50
C ILE A 140 -4.55 -4.01 -5.50
N PHE A 141 -4.41 -5.26 -5.96
CA PHE A 141 -4.61 -6.43 -5.11
C PHE A 141 -3.70 -6.41 -3.88
N LYS A 142 -2.38 -6.23 -4.09
CA LYS A 142 -1.41 -6.29 -3.00
C LYS A 142 -1.60 -5.17 -1.98
N THR A 143 -1.89 -3.95 -2.46
CA THR A 143 -2.14 -2.82 -1.56
C THR A 143 -3.43 -3.00 -0.75
N LEU A 144 -4.50 -3.48 -1.37
CA LEU A 144 -5.77 -3.74 -0.66
C LEU A 144 -5.62 -4.81 0.42
N ILE A 145 -4.92 -5.92 0.13
CA ILE A 145 -4.69 -6.97 1.14
C ILE A 145 -3.82 -6.45 2.28
N CYS A 146 -2.78 -5.65 1.99
CA CYS A 146 -1.96 -5.03 3.03
C CYS A 146 -2.79 -4.10 3.92
N LEU A 147 -3.66 -3.26 3.34
CA LEU A 147 -4.56 -2.41 4.12
C LEU A 147 -5.53 -3.22 4.99
N LYS A 148 -6.15 -4.29 4.44
CA LYS A 148 -7.08 -5.14 5.20
C LYS A 148 -6.43 -5.83 6.39
N THR A 149 -5.12 -6.08 6.32
CA THR A 149 -4.35 -6.80 7.34
C THR A 149 -3.42 -5.90 8.16
N ARG A 150 -3.59 -4.59 8.10
CA ARG A 150 -2.81 -3.57 8.84
C ARG A 150 -1.30 -3.61 8.55
N ASN A 151 -0.89 -4.07 7.36
CA ASN A 151 0.50 -4.10 6.94
C ASN A 151 0.87 -2.84 6.15
N GLY A 152 2.11 -2.38 6.29
CA GLY A 152 2.72 -1.43 5.38
C GLY A 152 3.22 -2.12 4.11
N ILE A 153 3.37 -1.38 3.01
CA ILE A 153 3.83 -1.96 1.75
C ILE A 153 4.75 -1.02 0.99
N ILE A 154 5.88 -1.55 0.49
CA ILE A 154 6.73 -0.88 -0.49
C ILE A 154 6.73 -1.67 -1.79
N ILE A 155 6.33 -1.00 -2.86
CA ILE A 155 6.21 -1.58 -4.19
C ILE A 155 7.51 -1.39 -4.97
N SER A 156 8.05 -2.49 -5.51
CA SER A 156 9.08 -2.49 -6.54
C SER A 156 8.40 -2.73 -7.90
N PRO A 157 8.15 -1.68 -8.69
CA PRO A 157 7.54 -1.83 -10.00
C PRO A 157 8.56 -2.37 -11.01
N HIS A 158 8.09 -3.13 -12.00
CA HIS A 158 8.93 -3.48 -13.14
C HIS A 158 9.29 -2.20 -13.93
N PRO A 159 10.54 -1.99 -14.38
CA PRO A 159 10.96 -0.77 -15.07
C PRO A 159 10.07 -0.36 -16.26
N ARG A 160 9.58 -1.34 -17.04
CA ARG A 160 8.70 -1.13 -18.20
C ARG A 160 7.22 -0.92 -17.86
N ALA A 161 6.84 -0.94 -16.57
CA ALA A 161 5.48 -0.76 -16.11
C ALA A 161 5.43 0.18 -14.87
N LYS A 162 6.44 1.01 -14.73
CA LYS A 162 6.63 1.86 -13.55
C LYS A 162 5.49 2.86 -13.38
N LYS A 163 5.13 3.57 -14.44
CA LYS A 163 4.12 4.64 -14.40
C LYS A 163 2.74 4.10 -14.02
N SER A 164 2.29 3.05 -14.69
CA SER A 164 0.98 2.45 -14.44
C SER A 164 0.89 1.77 -13.06
N THR A 165 1.98 1.13 -12.61
CA THR A 165 2.06 0.56 -11.25
C THR A 165 1.94 1.63 -10.18
N ILE A 166 2.73 2.70 -10.29
CA ILE A 166 2.73 3.82 -9.32
C ILE A 166 1.38 4.53 -9.33
N ALA A 167 0.79 4.77 -10.52
CA ALA A 167 -0.54 5.37 -10.63
C ALA A 167 -1.61 4.55 -9.90
N ALA A 168 -1.59 3.21 -10.05
CA ALA A 168 -2.52 2.33 -9.35
C ALA A 168 -2.31 2.36 -7.82
N ALA A 169 -1.07 2.30 -7.35
CA ALA A 169 -0.74 2.39 -5.93
C ALA A 169 -1.15 3.74 -5.33
N LYS A 170 -0.94 4.83 -6.07
CA LYS A 170 -1.31 6.18 -5.64
C LYS A 170 -2.82 6.34 -5.48
N VAL A 171 -3.63 5.81 -6.38
CA VAL A 171 -5.11 5.82 -6.26
C VAL A 171 -5.55 5.15 -4.96
N VAL A 172 -4.97 4.00 -4.64
CA VAL A 172 -5.27 3.26 -3.41
C VAL A 172 -4.80 4.04 -2.18
N LEU A 173 -3.59 4.58 -2.20
CA LEU A 173 -3.03 5.37 -1.09
C LEU A 173 -3.87 6.62 -0.80
N ASP A 174 -4.18 7.41 -1.83
CA ASP A 174 -4.93 8.66 -1.67
C ASP A 174 -6.30 8.40 -1.04
N ALA A 175 -7.01 7.36 -1.51
CA ALA A 175 -8.31 6.97 -0.95
C ALA A 175 -8.20 6.42 0.48
N ALA A 176 -7.18 5.61 0.76
CA ALA A 176 -6.93 5.07 2.09
C ALA A 176 -6.65 6.19 3.10
N VAL A 177 -5.78 7.15 2.75
CA VAL A 177 -5.46 8.30 3.60
C VAL A 177 -6.68 9.20 3.82
N ALA A 178 -7.47 9.45 2.77
CA ALA A 178 -8.73 10.21 2.90
C ALA A 178 -9.75 9.51 3.83
N ALA A 179 -9.70 8.18 3.92
CA ALA A 179 -10.54 7.38 4.83
C ALA A 179 -9.95 7.26 6.25
N GLY A 180 -8.74 7.76 6.50
CA GLY A 180 -8.10 7.82 7.80
C GLY A 180 -6.84 6.94 7.96
N ALA A 181 -6.34 6.27 6.91
CA ALA A 181 -5.09 5.53 6.99
C ALA A 181 -3.90 6.45 7.26
N PRO A 182 -2.85 5.98 7.96
CA PRO A 182 -1.64 6.76 8.16
C PRO A 182 -0.98 7.13 6.84
N LYS A 183 -0.48 8.37 6.76
CA LYS A 183 0.32 8.81 5.60
C LYS A 183 1.58 7.97 5.50
N GLY A 184 1.91 7.52 4.29
CA GLY A 184 3.11 6.71 4.05
C GLY A 184 2.90 5.20 4.19
N ILE A 185 1.69 4.71 4.49
CA ILE A 185 1.41 3.27 4.63
C ILE A 185 1.65 2.46 3.34
N ILE A 186 1.54 3.11 2.19
CA ILE A 186 1.86 2.57 0.87
C ILE A 186 2.95 3.44 0.24
N ALA A 187 4.03 2.84 -0.21
CA ALA A 187 5.14 3.51 -0.87
C ALA A 187 5.63 2.69 -2.08
N TRP A 188 6.54 3.28 -2.86
CA TRP A 188 7.11 2.65 -4.05
C TRP A 188 8.52 3.13 -4.35
N ILE A 189 9.23 2.38 -5.17
CA ILE A 189 10.51 2.76 -5.76
C ILE A 189 10.23 3.57 -7.03
N ASP A 190 10.68 4.83 -7.08
CA ASP A 190 10.43 5.74 -8.22
C ASP A 190 11.33 5.43 -9.41
N VAL A 191 12.56 4.98 -9.17
CA VAL A 191 13.50 4.57 -10.21
C VAL A 191 13.93 3.12 -9.94
N PRO A 192 13.15 2.13 -10.39
CA PRO A 192 13.39 0.73 -10.07
C PRO A 192 14.70 0.22 -10.70
N SER A 193 15.50 -0.46 -9.88
CA SER A 193 16.71 -1.19 -10.26
C SER A 193 16.72 -2.55 -9.57
N LEU A 194 17.60 -3.44 -10.02
CA LEU A 194 17.77 -4.74 -9.37
C LEU A 194 18.28 -4.59 -7.94
N ASP A 195 19.23 -3.67 -7.72
CA ASP A 195 19.80 -3.41 -6.40
C ASP A 195 18.75 -2.91 -5.42
N LEU A 196 17.90 -1.96 -5.82
CA LEU A 196 16.81 -1.46 -4.98
C LEU A 196 15.75 -2.53 -4.74
N THR A 197 15.45 -3.38 -5.73
CA THR A 197 14.52 -4.50 -5.55
C THR A 197 15.07 -5.51 -4.55
N ASN A 198 16.35 -5.86 -4.66
CA ASN A 198 17.00 -6.75 -3.70
C ASN A 198 17.05 -6.15 -2.29
N GLU A 199 17.34 -4.86 -2.19
CA GLU A 199 17.40 -4.18 -0.89
C GLU A 199 16.02 -4.09 -0.22
N VAL A 200 14.94 -3.77 -0.95
CA VAL A 200 13.61 -3.75 -0.36
C VAL A 200 13.17 -5.14 0.10
N MET A 201 13.47 -6.19 -0.67
CA MET A 201 13.19 -7.57 -0.26
C MET A 201 13.97 -8.00 0.97
N ARG A 202 15.22 -7.55 1.12
CA ARG A 202 16.06 -7.85 2.29
C ARG A 202 15.61 -7.11 3.55
N SER A 203 15.08 -5.90 3.40
CA SER A 203 14.73 -4.99 4.50
C SER A 203 13.28 -5.14 4.98
N ALA A 204 12.43 -5.83 4.23
CA ALA A 204 11.03 -6.04 4.57
C ALA A 204 10.83 -7.25 5.49
N ASP A 205 9.68 -7.29 6.15
CA ASP A 205 9.31 -8.39 7.06
C ASP A 205 8.75 -9.60 6.29
N ILE A 206 8.19 -9.37 5.09
CA ILE A 206 7.71 -10.42 4.18
C ILE A 206 7.77 -9.96 2.72
N ILE A 207 7.90 -10.91 1.81
CA ILE A 207 7.98 -10.65 0.37
C ILE A 207 6.74 -11.20 -0.33
N LEU A 208 6.08 -10.37 -1.13
CA LEU A 208 5.04 -10.74 -2.08
C LEU A 208 5.55 -10.55 -3.51
N ALA A 209 6.30 -11.52 -4.01
CA ALA A 209 6.81 -11.47 -5.38
C ALA A 209 5.77 -12.01 -6.38
N THR A 210 5.63 -11.33 -7.52
CA THR A 210 4.92 -11.81 -8.71
C THR A 210 5.79 -11.55 -9.93
N GLY A 211 6.21 -12.60 -10.59
CA GLY A 211 7.14 -12.51 -11.71
C GLY A 211 7.34 -13.86 -12.40
N GLY A 212 8.27 -13.90 -13.33
CA GLY A 212 8.70 -15.15 -13.96
C GLY A 212 9.63 -15.97 -13.05
N PRO A 213 10.00 -17.23 -13.46
CA PRO A 213 10.82 -18.14 -12.65
C PRO A 213 12.17 -17.57 -12.21
N GLY A 214 12.72 -16.60 -12.95
CA GLY A 214 13.98 -15.94 -12.59
C GLY A 214 13.86 -14.87 -11.47
N MET A 215 12.62 -14.58 -11.01
CA MET A 215 12.37 -13.66 -9.89
C MET A 215 12.03 -14.38 -8.59
N VAL A 216 11.66 -15.61 -8.67
CA VAL A 216 11.32 -16.50 -7.56
C VAL A 216 12.45 -17.51 -7.36
#